data_fd7cdf14864326091356fe03e46cb798
#
_entry.id   fd7cdf14864326091356fe03e46cb798
#
_cell.length_a   1.000
_cell.length_b   1.000
_cell.length_c   1.000
_cell.angle_alpha   90.00
_cell.angle_beta   90.00
_cell.angle_gamma   90.00
#
_symmetry.space_group_name_H-M   'P 1'
#
loop_
_entity.id
_entity.type
_entity.pdbx_description
1 polymer ?
#
loop_
_entity_poly.entity_id
_entity_poly.type
_entity_poly.pdbx_seq_one_letter_code
_entity_poly.pdbx_strand_id
1 'polypeptide(L)'
;MIAELARAGGPVAAAGLATLFVASRRELRLGGLTAWALGCLALAYYLAPHGHRPLLAAAAVGGLVLAAAGAYLLLRWPWLLALAALACVPARIQVTVGSTQASLLVPMYGVVAAAALAFAWQLGKGDDRAREFGPLTLPLAGFVLWSGLTLAWSQDLRQGAIELLAFYLPFALLAFALARLPWRREWLGATWLLLAGMAVVFAIVGIYQYETRDVFWNPKVIYGNAYAPFYRVNSVFWDPSIYGRFLVVAILASLVLVVHGAARRVVLAACAAIVISWIGLLFSFSQSSFVALVVGVGIVAWSAWGRKTLALLGVIALVVLVAALAMPSVRHHSLNSASGGRFKLVKNGLAIAAHHPVQGVGIGGFKKAYAARTGLKGKEPKAAASHDTPVTVAAETGIVGLALLAWLLIAAFLLAFRGVSASFAGRVSLILGVVLAAIGVHSLFYNAFFEDPMAWGVFGLAPLAAVALARERVSEPRPRAAAPQPAVAAAPQAGRSRAEAG
;
A
#
# COMPACT_ATOMS: atom_id res chain seq x y z
N MET A 1 -33.34 1.30 -13.09
CA MET A 1 -33.09 2.61 -12.48
C MET A 1 -32.01 2.57 -11.40
N ILE A 2 -32.13 1.82 -10.28
CA ILE A 2 -31.10 1.83 -9.20
C ILE A 2 -29.76 1.23 -9.66
N ALA A 3 -29.78 0.15 -10.45
CA ALA A 3 -28.55 -0.43 -11.01
C ALA A 3 -27.86 0.52 -12.00
N GLU A 4 -28.62 1.25 -12.82
CA GLU A 4 -28.08 2.26 -13.74
C GLU A 4 -27.46 3.43 -12.98
N LEU A 5 -28.04 3.83 -11.85
CA LEU A 5 -27.45 4.83 -10.95
C LEU A 5 -26.07 4.37 -10.43
N ALA A 6 -25.91 3.09 -10.08
CA ALA A 6 -24.61 2.56 -9.66
C ALA A 6 -23.61 2.49 -10.82
N ARG A 7 -24.07 2.05 -12.04
CA ARG A 7 -23.22 2.00 -13.24
C ARG A 7 -22.69 3.38 -13.62
N ALA A 8 -23.45 4.44 -13.37
CA ALA A 8 -23.01 5.81 -13.58
C ALA A 8 -22.19 6.35 -12.39
N GLY A 9 -22.56 5.98 -11.16
CA GLY A 9 -21.95 6.50 -9.94
C GLY A 9 -20.47 6.21 -9.80
N GLY A 10 -20.02 5.00 -10.15
CA GLY A 10 -18.62 4.63 -10.14
C GLY A 10 -17.76 5.48 -11.08
N PRO A 11 -18.08 5.53 -12.38
CA PRO A 11 -17.42 6.42 -13.32
C PRO A 11 -17.40 7.90 -12.90
N VAL A 12 -18.52 8.42 -12.40
CA VAL A 12 -18.63 9.84 -11.95
C VAL A 12 -17.69 10.09 -10.76
N ALA A 13 -17.69 9.21 -9.76
CA ALA A 13 -16.81 9.35 -8.61
C ALA A 13 -15.33 9.27 -8.99
N ALA A 14 -14.96 8.33 -9.86
CA ALA A 14 -13.61 8.15 -10.32
C ALA A 14 -13.13 9.31 -11.21
N ALA A 15 -13.98 9.82 -12.10
CA ALA A 15 -13.71 11.01 -12.89
C ALA A 15 -13.56 12.26 -12.01
N GLY A 16 -14.36 12.35 -10.95
CA GLY A 16 -14.23 13.40 -9.94
C GLY A 16 -12.86 13.40 -9.27
N LEU A 17 -12.36 12.22 -8.84
CA LEU A 17 -11.01 12.11 -8.28
C LEU A 17 -9.91 12.39 -9.31
N ALA A 18 -10.02 11.87 -10.52
CA ALA A 18 -9.06 12.16 -11.58
C ALA A 18 -8.98 13.67 -11.87
N THR A 19 -10.13 14.35 -11.94
CA THR A 19 -10.18 15.81 -12.06
C THR A 19 -9.52 16.49 -10.87
N LEU A 20 -9.81 16.04 -9.65
CA LEU A 20 -9.21 16.58 -8.43
C LEU A 20 -7.68 16.49 -8.44
N PHE A 21 -7.10 15.39 -8.95
CA PHE A 21 -5.67 15.16 -8.98
C PHE A 21 -4.96 15.96 -10.07
N VAL A 22 -5.58 16.11 -11.25
CA VAL A 22 -4.96 16.70 -12.43
C VAL A 22 -5.20 18.21 -12.52
N ALA A 23 -6.37 18.69 -12.12
CA ALA A 23 -6.75 20.07 -12.30
C ALA A 23 -5.91 21.03 -11.44
N SER A 24 -5.53 22.16 -12.04
CA SER A 24 -4.85 23.25 -11.33
C SER A 24 -5.83 24.33 -10.87
N ARG A 25 -7.00 24.46 -11.53
CA ARG A 25 -8.00 25.46 -11.18
C ARG A 25 -8.86 24.99 -10.00
N ARG A 26 -9.02 25.85 -9.01
CA ARG A 26 -9.78 25.60 -7.78
C ARG A 26 -11.23 25.13 -8.06
N GLU A 27 -11.89 25.80 -9.01
CA GLU A 27 -13.29 25.50 -9.37
C GLU A 27 -13.43 24.08 -9.92
N LEU A 28 -12.50 23.62 -10.76
CA LEU A 28 -12.47 22.26 -11.28
C LEU A 28 -12.22 21.24 -10.16
N ARG A 29 -11.36 21.57 -9.20
CA ARG A 29 -11.08 20.72 -8.05
C ARG A 29 -12.28 20.58 -7.11
N LEU A 30 -13.01 21.68 -6.86
CA LEU A 30 -14.28 21.65 -6.14
C LEU A 30 -15.33 20.81 -6.89
N GLY A 31 -15.47 21.02 -8.19
CA GLY A 31 -16.33 20.20 -9.04
C GLY A 31 -15.95 18.72 -9.00
N GLY A 32 -14.66 18.41 -9.05
CA GLY A 32 -14.13 17.05 -8.92
C GLY A 32 -14.47 16.40 -7.58
N LEU A 33 -14.29 17.14 -6.48
CA LEU A 33 -14.63 16.64 -5.13
C LEU A 33 -16.15 16.43 -4.98
N THR A 34 -16.95 17.32 -5.55
CA THR A 34 -18.42 17.19 -5.57
C THR A 34 -18.86 15.98 -6.39
N ALA A 35 -18.29 15.76 -7.58
CA ALA A 35 -18.57 14.60 -8.42
C ALA A 35 -18.18 13.30 -7.72
N TRP A 36 -17.02 13.26 -7.04
CA TRP A 36 -16.63 12.13 -6.21
C TRP A 36 -17.67 11.84 -5.11
N ALA A 37 -18.09 12.86 -4.37
CA ALA A 37 -19.07 12.70 -3.29
C ALA A 37 -20.44 12.20 -3.82
N LEU A 38 -20.94 12.79 -4.91
CA LEU A 38 -22.20 12.38 -5.52
C LEU A 38 -22.14 10.96 -6.06
N GLY A 39 -21.04 10.57 -6.72
CA GLY A 39 -20.85 9.21 -7.20
C GLY A 39 -20.75 8.19 -6.05
N CYS A 40 -20.04 8.52 -4.95
CA CYS A 40 -20.02 7.70 -3.75
C CYS A 40 -21.42 7.55 -3.11
N LEU A 41 -22.21 8.62 -3.07
CA LEU A 41 -23.59 8.58 -2.57
C LEU A 41 -24.47 7.68 -3.45
N ALA A 42 -24.31 7.74 -4.78
CA ALA A 42 -25.03 6.86 -5.71
C ALA A 42 -24.70 5.38 -5.48
N LEU A 43 -23.42 5.05 -5.28
CA LEU A 43 -22.97 3.69 -4.95
C LEU A 43 -23.50 3.24 -3.58
N ALA A 44 -23.43 4.09 -2.57
CA ALA A 44 -23.93 3.83 -1.23
C ALA A 44 -25.45 3.56 -1.25
N TYR A 45 -26.21 4.38 -1.98
CA TYR A 45 -27.65 4.20 -2.14
C TYR A 45 -28.00 2.87 -2.82
N TYR A 46 -27.23 2.48 -3.85
CA TYR A 46 -27.40 1.18 -4.51
C TYR A 46 -27.13 0.00 -3.57
N LEU A 47 -26.10 0.10 -2.74
CA LEU A 47 -25.71 -0.96 -1.82
C LEU A 47 -26.60 -1.04 -0.58
N ALA A 48 -27.28 0.07 -0.21
CA ALA A 48 -28.12 0.17 0.98
C ALA A 48 -29.34 -0.76 0.92
N PRO A 49 -29.57 -1.62 1.93
CA PRO A 49 -30.75 -2.46 2.02
C PRO A 49 -32.01 -1.61 2.14
N HIS A 50 -33.05 -1.94 1.38
CA HIS A 50 -34.30 -1.14 1.31
C HIS A 50 -34.93 -0.89 2.68
N GLY A 51 -34.99 -1.91 3.56
CA GLY A 51 -35.59 -1.81 4.88
C GLY A 51 -34.80 -0.99 5.92
N HIS A 52 -33.53 -0.69 5.66
CA HIS A 52 -32.64 0.00 6.62
C HIS A 52 -32.24 1.41 6.18
N ARG A 53 -32.77 1.92 5.08
CA ARG A 53 -32.43 3.24 4.53
C ARG A 53 -32.60 4.40 5.50
N PRO A 54 -33.70 4.49 6.29
CA PRO A 54 -33.85 5.56 7.27
C PRO A 54 -32.77 5.52 8.36
N LEU A 55 -32.45 4.32 8.87
CA LEU A 55 -31.39 4.14 9.86
C LEU A 55 -30.01 4.52 9.30
N LEU A 56 -29.73 4.11 8.07
CA LEU A 56 -28.48 4.47 7.38
C LEU A 56 -28.40 5.97 7.11
N ALA A 57 -29.52 6.62 6.79
CA ALA A 57 -29.56 8.07 6.64
C ALA A 57 -29.27 8.78 7.97
N ALA A 58 -29.88 8.33 9.07
CA ALA A 58 -29.61 8.87 10.40
C ALA A 58 -28.13 8.66 10.82
N ALA A 59 -27.60 7.45 10.56
CA ALA A 59 -26.18 7.15 10.81
C ALA A 59 -25.24 8.03 9.96
N ALA A 60 -25.64 8.33 8.68
CA ALA A 60 -24.88 9.22 7.81
C ALA A 60 -24.84 10.66 8.34
N VAL A 61 -25.96 11.16 8.89
CA VAL A 61 -26.00 12.49 9.52
C VAL A 61 -25.09 12.53 10.75
N GLY A 62 -25.14 11.54 11.63
CA GLY A 62 -24.23 11.42 12.78
C GLY A 62 -22.76 11.31 12.33
N GLY A 63 -22.51 10.50 11.31
CA GLY A 63 -21.17 10.38 10.69
C GLY A 63 -20.66 11.69 10.10
N LEU A 64 -21.54 12.51 9.50
CA LEU A 64 -21.18 13.82 8.96
C LEU A 64 -20.81 14.81 10.06
N VAL A 65 -21.51 14.80 11.21
CA VAL A 65 -21.17 15.62 12.39
C VAL A 65 -19.80 15.23 12.92
N LEU A 66 -19.52 13.94 13.07
CA LEU A 66 -18.21 13.44 13.50
C LEU A 66 -17.11 13.79 12.48
N ALA A 67 -17.39 13.66 11.19
CA ALA A 67 -16.46 14.05 10.13
C ALA A 67 -16.19 15.57 10.14
N ALA A 68 -17.19 16.42 10.43
CA ALA A 68 -17.01 17.86 10.57
C ALA A 68 -16.12 18.21 11.76
N ALA A 69 -16.33 17.56 12.91
CA ALA A 69 -15.46 17.69 14.09
C ALA A 69 -14.03 17.23 13.76
N GLY A 70 -13.89 16.08 13.10
CA GLY A 70 -12.61 15.59 12.58
C GLY A 70 -11.94 16.57 11.62
N ALA A 71 -12.69 17.15 10.69
CA ALA A 71 -12.21 18.17 9.76
C ALA A 71 -11.64 19.40 10.48
N TYR A 72 -12.35 19.88 11.51
CA TYR A 72 -11.85 20.96 12.37
C TYR A 72 -10.50 20.61 13.01
N LEU A 73 -10.37 19.40 13.55
CA LEU A 73 -9.11 18.90 14.12
C LEU A 73 -8.00 18.83 13.07
N LEU A 74 -8.29 18.33 11.87
CA LEU A 74 -7.33 18.22 10.77
C LEU A 74 -6.91 19.60 10.24
N LEU A 75 -7.79 20.58 10.24
CA LEU A 75 -7.45 21.96 9.88
C LEU A 75 -6.50 22.61 10.90
N ARG A 76 -6.66 22.25 12.18
CA ARG A 76 -5.81 22.75 13.28
C ARG A 76 -4.49 22.00 13.38
N TRP A 77 -4.53 20.68 13.21
CA TRP A 77 -3.39 19.76 13.33
C TRP A 77 -3.36 18.78 12.14
N PRO A 78 -2.91 19.18 10.96
CA PRO A 78 -2.96 18.35 9.74
C PRO A 78 -2.28 16.99 9.88
N TRP A 79 -1.22 16.90 10.69
CA TRP A 79 -0.46 15.68 10.93
C TRP A 79 -1.25 14.57 11.62
N LEU A 80 -2.36 14.89 12.30
CA LEU A 80 -3.26 13.88 12.89
C LEU A 80 -3.83 12.95 11.82
N LEU A 81 -3.93 13.39 10.55
CA LEU A 81 -4.40 12.55 9.45
C LEU A 81 -3.57 11.27 9.32
N ALA A 82 -2.23 11.37 9.33
CA ALA A 82 -1.35 10.22 9.18
C ALA A 82 -1.49 9.25 10.37
N LEU A 83 -1.55 9.77 11.59
CA LEU A 83 -1.72 8.95 12.80
C LEU A 83 -3.11 8.29 12.85
N ALA A 84 -4.17 9.04 12.57
CA ALA A 84 -5.54 8.50 12.55
C ALA A 84 -5.71 7.43 11.47
N ALA A 85 -5.18 7.67 10.26
CA ALA A 85 -5.20 6.69 9.19
C ALA A 85 -4.47 5.40 9.59
N LEU A 86 -3.27 5.51 10.18
CA LEU A 86 -2.51 4.35 10.63
C LEU A 86 -3.23 3.60 11.76
N ALA A 87 -3.79 4.31 12.74
CA ALA A 87 -4.53 3.70 13.84
C ALA A 87 -5.78 2.93 13.37
N CYS A 88 -6.39 3.34 12.25
CA CYS A 88 -7.54 2.65 11.67
C CYS A 88 -7.20 1.39 10.86
N VAL A 89 -5.92 1.12 10.54
CA VAL A 89 -5.52 -0.03 9.70
C VAL A 89 -6.04 -1.39 10.21
N PRO A 90 -5.98 -1.71 11.51
CA PRO A 90 -6.48 -2.99 12.03
C PRO A 90 -8.01 -3.04 12.18
N ALA A 91 -8.70 -1.91 12.15
CA ALA A 91 -10.11 -1.78 12.52
C ALA A 91 -11.07 -2.25 11.39
N ARG A 92 -10.91 -3.51 10.96
CA ARG A 92 -11.80 -4.15 9.97
C ARG A 92 -13.03 -4.72 10.67
N ILE A 93 -14.21 -4.18 10.31
CA ILE A 93 -15.51 -4.62 10.81
C ILE A 93 -16.18 -5.46 9.73
N GLN A 94 -16.66 -6.66 10.11
CA GLN A 94 -17.47 -7.48 9.22
C GLN A 94 -18.88 -6.89 9.09
N VAL A 95 -19.21 -6.51 7.88
CA VAL A 95 -20.55 -6.04 7.55
C VAL A 95 -21.21 -7.03 6.59
N THR A 96 -22.35 -7.58 6.99
CA THR A 96 -23.15 -8.46 6.14
C THR A 96 -24.27 -7.63 5.52
N VAL A 97 -24.26 -7.53 4.19
CA VAL A 97 -25.28 -6.82 3.43
C VAL A 97 -25.96 -7.80 2.47
N GLY A 98 -27.13 -8.30 2.85
CA GLY A 98 -27.81 -9.38 2.14
C GLY A 98 -27.00 -10.68 2.19
N SER A 99 -26.66 -11.24 1.03
CA SER A 99 -25.83 -12.46 0.93
C SER A 99 -24.31 -12.17 0.85
N THR A 100 -23.91 -10.90 0.85
CA THR A 100 -22.49 -10.49 0.69
C THR A 100 -21.91 -10.08 2.03
N GLN A 101 -20.79 -10.68 2.39
CA GLN A 101 -19.98 -10.28 3.55
C GLN A 101 -18.80 -9.46 3.08
N ALA A 102 -18.58 -8.30 3.67
CA ALA A 102 -17.44 -7.44 3.41
C ALA A 102 -16.74 -7.05 4.72
N SER A 103 -15.41 -7.06 4.72
CA SER A 103 -14.59 -6.59 5.84
C SER A 103 -14.24 -5.12 5.60
N LEU A 104 -14.98 -4.21 6.23
CA LEU A 104 -14.90 -2.78 5.99
C LEU A 104 -14.08 -2.06 7.05
N LEU A 105 -13.29 -1.08 6.65
CA LEU A 105 -12.50 -0.20 7.53
C LEU A 105 -13.36 1.00 7.97
N VAL A 106 -14.44 0.76 8.69
CA VAL A 106 -15.45 1.77 9.03
C VAL A 106 -14.85 3.03 9.68
N PRO A 107 -13.96 2.96 10.67
CA PRO A 107 -13.34 4.17 11.24
C PRO A 107 -12.51 4.95 10.22
N MET A 108 -11.86 4.27 9.28
CA MET A 108 -11.06 4.90 8.22
C MET A 108 -11.92 5.79 7.31
N TYR A 109 -13.17 5.37 7.03
CA TYR A 109 -14.06 6.20 6.21
C TYR A 109 -14.43 7.50 6.90
N GLY A 110 -14.52 7.51 8.24
CA GLY A 110 -14.67 8.74 9.02
C GLY A 110 -13.45 9.67 8.86
N VAL A 111 -12.24 9.12 8.90
CA VAL A 111 -10.99 9.88 8.68
C VAL A 111 -10.96 10.47 7.26
N VAL A 112 -11.33 9.67 6.25
CA VAL A 112 -11.40 10.12 4.84
C VAL A 112 -12.46 11.21 4.65
N ALA A 113 -13.64 11.06 5.24
CA ALA A 113 -14.70 12.07 5.19
C ALA A 113 -14.26 13.37 5.85
N ALA A 114 -13.60 13.30 7.01
CA ALA A 114 -13.00 14.46 7.68
C ALA A 114 -11.96 15.16 6.80
N ALA A 115 -11.09 14.39 6.14
CA ALA A 115 -10.10 14.93 5.23
C ALA A 115 -10.75 15.60 4.01
N ALA A 116 -11.81 15.00 3.44
CA ALA A 116 -12.58 15.58 2.33
C ALA A 116 -13.19 16.93 2.70
N LEU A 117 -13.83 17.02 3.89
CA LEU A 117 -14.43 18.26 4.38
C LEU A 117 -13.36 19.32 4.68
N ALA A 118 -12.24 18.94 5.31
CA ALA A 118 -11.14 19.86 5.55
C ALA A 118 -10.58 20.42 4.24
N PHE A 119 -10.44 19.55 3.22
CA PHE A 119 -9.96 19.96 1.92
C PHE A 119 -10.99 20.87 1.18
N ALA A 120 -12.28 20.53 1.22
CA ALA A 120 -13.34 21.40 0.66
C ALA A 120 -13.29 22.80 1.28
N TRP A 121 -13.10 22.88 2.58
CA TRP A 121 -12.92 24.15 3.30
C TRP A 121 -11.69 24.91 2.85
N GLN A 122 -10.53 24.24 2.70
CA GLN A 122 -9.28 24.86 2.21
C GLN A 122 -9.46 25.43 0.81
N LEU A 123 -10.08 24.69 -0.11
CA LEU A 123 -10.40 25.15 -1.45
C LEU A 123 -11.34 26.39 -1.40
N GLY A 124 -12.37 26.35 -0.55
CA GLY A 124 -13.29 27.48 -0.34
C GLY A 124 -12.57 28.74 0.17
N LYS A 125 -11.50 28.57 0.95
CA LYS A 125 -10.65 29.67 1.47
C LYS A 125 -9.55 30.12 0.50
N GLY A 126 -9.49 29.59 -0.71
CA GLY A 126 -8.56 30.02 -1.74
C GLY A 126 -7.26 29.24 -1.81
N ASP A 127 -7.20 28.02 -1.28
CA ASP A 127 -6.03 27.16 -1.46
C ASP A 127 -5.89 26.76 -2.95
N ASP A 128 -4.81 27.18 -3.58
CA ASP A 128 -4.49 26.98 -4.99
C ASP A 128 -3.38 25.95 -5.23
N ARG A 129 -2.88 25.27 -4.16
CA ARG A 129 -1.87 24.22 -4.30
C ARG A 129 -2.37 23.15 -5.25
N ALA A 130 -1.54 22.74 -6.19
CA ALA A 130 -1.86 21.75 -7.21
C ALA A 130 -0.68 20.79 -7.44
N ARG A 131 -0.92 19.68 -8.15
CA ARG A 131 0.08 18.69 -8.53
C ARG A 131 0.76 18.01 -7.34
N GLU A 132 0.03 17.76 -6.27
CA GLU A 132 0.52 17.19 -5.00
C GLU A 132 1.19 15.84 -5.19
N PHE A 133 0.74 15.04 -6.15
CA PHE A 133 1.33 13.74 -6.46
C PHE A 133 2.58 13.81 -7.35
N GLY A 134 2.92 14.98 -7.92
CA GLY A 134 4.07 15.09 -8.83
C GLY A 134 4.00 14.06 -9.97
N PRO A 135 5.04 13.22 -10.15
CA PRO A 135 5.08 12.21 -11.21
C PRO A 135 3.97 11.14 -11.12
N LEU A 136 3.36 10.95 -9.95
CA LEU A 136 2.29 9.97 -9.76
C LEU A 136 0.91 10.49 -10.18
N THR A 137 0.78 11.77 -10.49
CA THR A 137 -0.53 12.41 -10.80
C THR A 137 -1.27 11.70 -11.93
N LEU A 138 -0.62 11.51 -13.07
CA LEU A 138 -1.27 10.93 -14.25
C LEU A 138 -1.51 9.41 -14.12
N PRO A 139 -0.51 8.59 -13.71
CA PRO A 139 -0.75 7.16 -13.57
C PRO A 139 -1.81 6.84 -12.51
N LEU A 140 -1.83 7.57 -11.39
CA LEU A 140 -2.83 7.37 -10.34
C LEU A 140 -4.22 7.82 -10.80
N ALA A 141 -4.33 8.99 -11.42
CA ALA A 141 -5.60 9.49 -11.98
C ALA A 141 -6.14 8.54 -13.05
N GLY A 142 -5.29 8.09 -13.97
CA GLY A 142 -5.65 7.14 -15.03
C GLY A 142 -6.11 5.80 -14.47
N PHE A 143 -5.38 5.23 -13.50
CA PHE A 143 -5.73 3.96 -12.89
C PHE A 143 -7.06 4.02 -12.13
N VAL A 144 -7.28 5.06 -11.32
CA VAL A 144 -8.53 5.25 -10.58
C VAL A 144 -9.71 5.49 -11.54
N LEU A 145 -9.52 6.34 -12.56
CA LEU A 145 -10.54 6.61 -13.57
C LEU A 145 -10.93 5.35 -14.32
N TRP A 146 -9.94 4.59 -14.81
CA TRP A 146 -10.21 3.37 -15.57
C TRP A 146 -10.91 2.33 -14.71
N SER A 147 -10.44 2.10 -13.48
CA SER A 147 -11.08 1.16 -12.54
C SER A 147 -12.55 1.54 -12.29
N GLY A 148 -12.85 2.84 -12.11
CA GLY A 148 -14.22 3.32 -11.97
C GLY A 148 -15.07 3.13 -13.22
N LEU A 149 -14.51 3.38 -14.41
CA LEU A 149 -15.20 3.19 -15.68
C LEU A 149 -15.59 1.72 -15.91
N THR A 150 -14.76 0.77 -15.50
CA THR A 150 -15.02 -0.67 -15.69
C THR A 150 -16.25 -1.15 -14.92
N LEU A 151 -16.75 -0.40 -13.94
CA LEU A 151 -18.01 -0.71 -13.25
C LEU A 151 -19.22 -0.67 -14.20
N ALA A 152 -19.19 0.17 -15.25
CA ALA A 152 -20.28 0.31 -16.18
C ALA A 152 -20.65 -1.00 -16.88
N TRP A 153 -19.68 -1.89 -17.12
CA TRP A 153 -19.87 -3.21 -17.74
C TRP A 153 -19.54 -4.37 -16.81
N SER A 154 -19.35 -4.13 -15.51
CA SER A 154 -19.02 -5.20 -14.58
C SER A 154 -20.02 -6.33 -14.59
N GLN A 155 -19.53 -7.57 -14.68
CA GLN A 155 -20.34 -8.78 -14.55
C GLN A 155 -20.91 -8.97 -13.14
N ASP A 156 -20.26 -8.37 -12.10
CA ASP A 156 -20.78 -8.32 -10.74
C ASP A 156 -20.85 -6.88 -10.22
N LEU A 157 -21.88 -6.16 -10.66
CA LEU A 157 -22.09 -4.76 -10.29
C LEU A 157 -22.04 -4.52 -8.77
N ARG A 158 -22.58 -5.48 -7.98
CA ARG A 158 -22.61 -5.32 -6.52
C ARG A 158 -21.22 -5.42 -5.92
N GLN A 159 -20.44 -6.43 -6.31
CA GLN A 159 -19.07 -6.60 -5.83
C GLN A 159 -18.18 -5.43 -6.27
N GLY A 160 -18.28 -5.03 -7.55
CA GLY A 160 -17.53 -3.87 -8.05
C GLY A 160 -17.87 -2.57 -7.36
N ALA A 161 -19.15 -2.34 -7.05
CA ALA A 161 -19.60 -1.18 -6.27
C ALA A 161 -19.00 -1.18 -4.84
N ILE A 162 -18.92 -2.37 -4.20
CA ILE A 162 -18.29 -2.53 -2.88
C ILE A 162 -16.80 -2.22 -2.98
N GLU A 163 -16.08 -2.77 -3.96
CA GLU A 163 -14.65 -2.55 -4.12
C GLU A 163 -14.31 -1.07 -4.35
N LEU A 164 -15.05 -0.40 -5.24
CA LEU A 164 -14.86 1.03 -5.48
C LEU A 164 -15.16 1.86 -4.24
N LEU A 165 -16.35 1.69 -3.63
CA LEU A 165 -16.80 2.53 -2.53
C LEU A 165 -16.02 2.29 -1.24
N ALA A 166 -15.60 1.04 -0.98
CA ALA A 166 -14.92 0.69 0.26
C ALA A 166 -13.39 0.90 0.20
N PHE A 167 -12.77 0.80 -0.99
CA PHE A 167 -11.31 0.77 -1.08
C PHE A 167 -10.76 1.80 -2.06
N TYR A 168 -11.07 1.71 -3.36
CA TYR A 168 -10.42 2.54 -4.37
C TYR A 168 -10.69 4.04 -4.18
N LEU A 169 -11.95 4.43 -4.09
CA LEU A 169 -12.34 5.84 -4.02
C LEU A 169 -11.93 6.52 -2.70
N PRO A 170 -12.19 5.93 -1.52
CA PRO A 170 -11.79 6.56 -0.27
C PRO A 170 -10.27 6.57 -0.07
N PHE A 171 -9.56 5.51 -0.46
CA PHE A 171 -8.12 5.46 -0.23
C PHE A 171 -7.33 6.29 -1.25
N ALA A 172 -7.84 6.47 -2.47
CA ALA A 172 -7.27 7.44 -3.40
C ALA A 172 -7.38 8.88 -2.86
N LEU A 173 -8.51 9.22 -2.22
CA LEU A 173 -8.65 10.52 -1.55
C LEU A 173 -7.76 10.62 -0.30
N LEU A 174 -7.60 9.53 0.47
CA LEU A 174 -6.64 9.46 1.59
C LEU A 174 -5.21 9.73 1.11
N ALA A 175 -4.78 9.06 0.04
CA ALA A 175 -3.46 9.28 -0.56
C ALA A 175 -3.26 10.75 -0.94
N PHE A 176 -4.28 11.36 -1.57
CA PHE A 176 -4.28 12.77 -1.93
C PHE A 176 -4.15 13.68 -0.69
N ALA A 177 -4.92 13.42 0.35
CA ALA A 177 -4.86 14.20 1.58
C ALA A 177 -3.50 14.08 2.28
N LEU A 178 -2.88 12.88 2.27
CA LEU A 178 -1.53 12.65 2.80
C LEU A 178 -0.45 13.38 2.00
N ALA A 179 -0.58 13.47 0.67
CA ALA A 179 0.35 14.21 -0.19
C ALA A 179 0.37 15.73 0.10
N ARG A 180 -0.65 16.24 0.77
CA ARG A 180 -0.78 17.66 1.14
C ARG A 180 -0.23 18.00 2.52
N LEU A 181 0.24 17.00 3.30
CA LEU A 181 0.75 17.23 4.64
C LEU A 181 2.04 18.10 4.61
N PRO A 182 2.24 18.96 5.62
CA PRO A 182 3.50 19.68 5.74
C PRO A 182 4.62 18.69 6.09
N TRP A 183 5.76 18.79 5.43
CA TRP A 183 6.92 17.97 5.77
C TRP A 183 7.52 18.39 7.11
N ARG A 184 7.43 17.54 8.13
CA ARG A 184 8.01 17.76 9.47
C ARG A 184 8.51 16.46 10.06
N ARG A 185 9.67 16.48 10.70
CA ARG A 185 10.31 15.28 11.31
C ARG A 185 9.49 14.73 12.48
N GLU A 186 8.83 15.61 13.23
CA GLU A 186 8.13 15.27 14.47
C GLU A 186 6.99 14.29 14.21
N TRP A 187 6.10 14.60 13.28
CA TRP A 187 4.96 13.72 13.03
C TRP A 187 5.36 12.45 12.25
N LEU A 188 6.38 12.51 11.39
CA LEU A 188 6.92 11.32 10.73
C LEU A 188 7.54 10.37 11.75
N GLY A 189 8.27 10.90 12.74
CA GLY A 189 8.76 10.11 13.87
C GLY A 189 7.64 9.54 14.73
N ALA A 190 6.60 10.34 15.02
CA ALA A 190 5.42 9.88 15.75
C ALA A 190 4.66 8.78 14.98
N THR A 191 4.56 8.88 13.65
CA THR A 191 3.93 7.84 12.81
C THR A 191 4.71 6.53 12.87
N TRP A 192 6.05 6.57 12.79
CA TRP A 192 6.86 5.37 12.98
C TRP A 192 6.69 4.80 14.40
N LEU A 193 6.71 5.63 15.43
CA LEU A 193 6.54 5.18 16.82
C LEU A 193 5.18 4.51 17.03
N LEU A 194 4.12 5.08 16.44
CA LEU A 194 2.78 4.48 16.46
C LEU A 194 2.78 3.12 15.73
N LEU A 195 3.37 3.05 14.53
CA LEU A 195 3.47 1.80 13.77
C LEU A 195 4.22 0.71 14.56
N ALA A 196 5.37 1.04 15.12
CA ALA A 196 6.19 0.12 15.90
C ALA A 196 5.48 -0.30 17.22
N GLY A 197 4.86 0.65 17.91
CA GLY A 197 4.09 0.38 19.13
C GLY A 197 2.88 -0.52 18.87
N MET A 198 2.11 -0.24 17.81
CA MET A 198 0.99 -1.10 17.38
C MET A 198 1.50 -2.50 17.02
N ALA A 199 2.61 -2.62 16.28
CA ALA A 199 3.17 -3.91 15.90
C ALA A 199 3.60 -4.74 17.11
N VAL A 200 4.21 -4.10 18.12
CA VAL A 200 4.57 -4.75 19.40
C VAL A 200 3.33 -5.24 20.13
N VAL A 201 2.33 -4.38 20.31
CA VAL A 201 1.08 -4.76 20.98
C VAL A 201 0.38 -5.91 20.25
N PHE A 202 0.27 -5.82 18.93
CA PHE A 202 -0.39 -6.86 18.14
C PHE A 202 0.41 -8.16 18.08
N ALA A 203 1.75 -8.09 18.13
CA ALA A 203 2.59 -9.27 18.25
C ALA A 203 2.37 -9.97 19.61
N ILE A 204 2.30 -9.20 20.70
CA ILE A 204 1.99 -9.75 22.05
C ILE A 204 0.61 -10.41 22.07
N VAL A 205 -0.42 -9.77 21.48
CA VAL A 205 -1.75 -10.37 21.33
C VAL A 205 -1.69 -11.65 20.50
N GLY A 206 -0.92 -11.68 19.41
CA GLY A 206 -0.73 -12.88 18.58
C GLY A 206 -0.03 -14.02 19.35
N ILE A 207 0.98 -13.70 20.16
CA ILE A 207 1.65 -14.68 21.04
C ILE A 207 0.66 -15.23 22.05
N TYR A 208 -0.13 -14.38 22.71
CA TYR A 208 -1.20 -14.81 23.63
C TYR A 208 -2.20 -15.75 22.95
N GLN A 209 -2.69 -15.44 21.75
CA GLN A 209 -3.58 -16.32 20.97
C GLN A 209 -2.94 -17.67 20.66
N TYR A 210 -1.63 -17.69 20.40
CA TYR A 210 -0.91 -18.93 20.12
C TYR A 210 -0.82 -19.83 21.36
N GLU A 211 -0.50 -19.26 22.51
CA GLU A 211 -0.39 -19.99 23.78
C GLU A 211 -1.74 -20.52 24.28
N THR A 212 -2.78 -19.67 24.21
CA THR A 212 -4.13 -20.02 24.67
C THR A 212 -4.93 -20.82 23.67
N ARG A 213 -4.46 -20.93 22.41
CA ARG A 213 -5.20 -21.54 21.30
C ARG A 213 -6.57 -20.90 21.07
N ASP A 214 -6.69 -19.60 21.30
CA ASP A 214 -7.93 -18.84 21.16
C ASP A 214 -7.78 -17.69 20.15
N VAL A 215 -8.49 -17.78 19.03
CA VAL A 215 -8.60 -16.75 17.99
C VAL A 215 -9.92 -16.04 18.14
N PHE A 216 -9.90 -14.73 18.34
CA PHE A 216 -11.03 -13.97 18.88
C PHE A 216 -12.30 -13.98 18.04
N TRP A 217 -12.24 -13.88 16.70
CA TRP A 217 -13.48 -13.61 15.93
C TRP A 217 -13.59 -14.13 14.51
N ASN A 218 -12.53 -14.59 13.85
CA ASN A 218 -12.68 -15.06 12.48
C ASN A 218 -13.04 -16.56 12.42
N PRO A 219 -14.32 -16.94 12.14
CA PRO A 219 -14.72 -18.34 12.10
C PRO A 219 -13.94 -19.17 11.08
N LYS A 220 -13.46 -18.55 9.99
CA LYS A 220 -12.65 -19.26 8.97
C LYS A 220 -11.26 -19.63 9.50
N VAL A 221 -10.66 -18.77 10.32
CA VAL A 221 -9.36 -19.04 10.95
C VAL A 221 -9.55 -20.09 12.04
N ILE A 222 -10.59 -19.96 12.87
CA ILE A 222 -10.94 -20.93 13.93
C ILE A 222 -11.15 -22.31 13.31
N TYR A 223 -12.01 -22.42 12.29
CA TYR A 223 -12.26 -23.68 11.59
C TYR A 223 -11.00 -24.20 10.90
N GLY A 224 -10.23 -23.35 10.24
CA GLY A 224 -8.97 -23.73 9.59
C GLY A 224 -7.95 -24.31 10.58
N ASN A 225 -7.83 -23.72 11.78
CA ASN A 225 -6.93 -24.19 12.83
C ASN A 225 -7.32 -25.57 13.40
N ALA A 226 -8.61 -25.92 13.39
CA ALA A 226 -9.08 -27.23 13.84
C ALA A 226 -8.59 -28.40 12.95
N TYR A 227 -8.27 -28.13 11.69
CA TYR A 227 -7.87 -29.14 10.71
C TYR A 227 -6.43 -28.95 10.18
N ALA A 228 -5.76 -27.84 10.52
CA ALA A 228 -4.39 -27.59 10.08
C ALA A 228 -3.37 -28.28 11.02
N PRO A 229 -2.21 -28.72 10.50
CA PRO A 229 -1.13 -29.29 11.32
C PRO A 229 -0.44 -28.24 12.20
N PHE A 230 -0.75 -26.94 12.02
CA PHE A 230 -0.17 -25.83 12.76
C PHE A 230 -1.25 -24.81 13.09
N TYR A 231 -1.12 -24.14 14.23
CA TYR A 231 -2.07 -23.14 14.70
C TYR A 231 -1.65 -21.74 14.24
N ARG A 232 -2.50 -21.07 13.47
CA ARG A 232 -2.28 -19.73 12.94
C ARG A 232 -3.00 -18.68 13.79
N VAL A 233 -2.32 -17.61 14.09
CA VAL A 233 -2.90 -16.46 14.79
C VAL A 233 -3.10 -15.27 13.84
N ASN A 234 -4.08 -14.44 14.14
CA ASN A 234 -4.39 -13.23 13.39
C ASN A 234 -4.38 -11.97 14.26
N SER A 235 -4.10 -12.09 15.55
CA SER A 235 -4.13 -10.97 16.50
C SER A 235 -5.49 -10.24 16.45
N VAL A 236 -5.48 -8.93 16.26
CA VAL A 236 -6.69 -8.11 16.11
C VAL A 236 -7.15 -7.99 14.64
N PHE A 237 -6.41 -8.57 13.71
CA PHE A 237 -6.75 -8.52 12.28
C PHE A 237 -7.74 -9.63 11.91
N TRP A 238 -8.41 -9.43 10.79
CA TRP A 238 -9.34 -10.43 10.27
C TRP A 238 -8.64 -11.69 9.74
N ASP A 239 -7.44 -11.56 9.18
CA ASP A 239 -6.72 -12.64 8.49
C ASP A 239 -5.25 -12.67 8.92
N PRO A 240 -4.68 -13.88 9.17
CA PRO A 240 -3.26 -14.05 9.52
C PRO A 240 -2.29 -13.43 8.50
N SER A 241 -2.65 -13.39 7.21
CA SER A 241 -1.77 -12.81 6.19
C SER A 241 -1.77 -11.27 6.24
N ILE A 242 -2.90 -10.65 6.61
CA ILE A 242 -2.97 -9.20 6.83
C ILE A 242 -2.17 -8.82 8.09
N TYR A 243 -2.33 -9.59 9.16
CA TYR A 243 -1.52 -9.44 10.38
C TYR A 243 -0.03 -9.54 10.09
N GLY A 244 0.40 -10.64 9.43
CA GLY A 244 1.80 -10.84 9.06
C GLY A 244 2.36 -9.71 8.20
N ARG A 245 1.59 -9.21 7.21
CA ARG A 245 1.98 -8.06 6.39
C ARG A 245 2.17 -6.79 7.21
N PHE A 246 1.29 -6.51 8.17
CA PHE A 246 1.44 -5.35 9.06
C PHE A 246 2.74 -5.42 9.86
N LEU A 247 3.06 -6.59 10.42
CA LEU A 247 4.32 -6.81 11.14
C LEU A 247 5.55 -6.64 10.23
N VAL A 248 5.50 -7.16 9.00
CA VAL A 248 6.56 -6.99 8.00
C VAL A 248 6.83 -5.51 7.72
N VAL A 249 5.78 -4.70 7.53
CA VAL A 249 5.92 -3.25 7.32
C VAL A 249 6.63 -2.59 8.51
N ALA A 250 6.23 -2.92 9.74
CA ALA A 250 6.85 -2.37 10.95
C ALA A 250 8.31 -2.82 11.12
N ILE A 251 8.61 -4.10 10.86
CA ILE A 251 9.97 -4.66 10.90
C ILE A 251 10.86 -3.93 9.88
N LEU A 252 10.42 -3.79 8.63
CA LEU A 252 11.20 -3.18 7.56
C LEU A 252 11.43 -1.68 7.79
N ALA A 253 10.41 -0.95 8.22
CA ALA A 253 10.54 0.46 8.58
C ALA A 253 11.57 0.66 9.72
N SER A 254 11.51 -0.20 10.74
CA SER A 254 12.45 -0.20 11.87
C SER A 254 13.87 -0.61 11.43
N LEU A 255 13.99 -1.59 10.55
CA LEU A 255 15.28 -2.07 10.03
C LEU A 255 16.03 -0.97 9.26
N VAL A 256 15.32 -0.18 8.46
CA VAL A 256 15.93 0.99 7.78
C VAL A 256 16.54 1.96 8.80
N LEU A 257 15.86 2.24 9.92
CA LEU A 257 16.37 3.14 10.95
C LEU A 257 17.59 2.57 11.67
N VAL A 258 17.63 1.26 11.88
CA VAL A 258 18.80 0.57 12.48
C VAL A 258 20.00 0.65 11.54
N VAL A 259 19.82 0.30 10.27
CA VAL A 259 20.90 0.15 9.29
C VAL A 259 21.44 1.52 8.84
N HIS A 260 20.59 2.52 8.69
CA HIS A 260 20.98 3.86 8.20
C HIS A 260 21.21 4.90 9.31
N GLY A 261 21.54 4.45 10.53
CA GLY A 261 22.12 5.28 11.57
C GLY A 261 21.16 6.31 12.19
N ALA A 262 20.03 5.88 12.73
CA ALA A 262 19.21 6.72 13.58
C ALA A 262 19.86 6.96 14.97
N ALA A 263 19.31 7.88 15.77
CA ALA A 263 19.80 8.11 17.12
C ALA A 263 19.73 6.83 17.98
N ARG A 264 20.70 6.60 18.87
CA ARG A 264 20.84 5.37 19.67
C ARG A 264 19.53 4.92 20.33
N ARG A 265 18.75 5.84 20.89
CA ARG A 265 17.46 5.51 21.52
C ARG A 265 16.44 4.95 20.51
N VAL A 266 16.42 5.52 19.31
CA VAL A 266 15.55 5.07 18.20
C VAL A 266 16.00 3.68 17.72
N VAL A 267 17.30 3.45 17.58
CA VAL A 267 17.86 2.13 17.20
C VAL A 267 17.50 1.07 18.22
N LEU A 268 17.63 1.33 19.52
CA LEU A 268 17.27 0.39 20.57
C LEU A 268 15.77 0.05 20.54
N ALA A 269 14.92 1.07 20.41
CA ALA A 269 13.46 0.88 20.28
C ALA A 269 13.11 0.08 19.00
N ALA A 270 13.78 0.38 17.88
CA ALA A 270 13.60 -0.33 16.62
C ALA A 270 14.02 -1.80 16.72
N CYS A 271 15.16 -2.10 17.36
CA CYS A 271 15.59 -3.48 17.60
C CYS A 271 14.59 -4.26 18.45
N ALA A 272 14.09 -3.67 19.54
CA ALA A 272 13.07 -4.30 20.37
C ALA A 272 11.78 -4.56 19.59
N ALA A 273 11.31 -3.57 18.81
CA ALA A 273 10.13 -3.72 17.95
C ALA A 273 10.32 -4.82 16.89
N ILE A 274 11.50 -4.91 16.26
CA ILE A 274 11.84 -5.96 15.29
C ILE A 274 11.75 -7.34 15.94
N VAL A 275 12.40 -7.54 17.10
CA VAL A 275 12.44 -8.85 17.76
C VAL A 275 11.03 -9.33 18.15
N ILE A 276 10.25 -8.47 18.80
CA ILE A 276 8.89 -8.82 19.24
C ILE A 276 7.98 -9.07 18.04
N SER A 277 8.03 -8.19 17.02
CA SER A 277 7.23 -8.34 15.81
C SER A 277 7.63 -9.59 15.00
N TRP A 278 8.91 -9.96 14.99
CA TRP A 278 9.38 -11.18 14.36
C TRP A 278 8.78 -12.44 15.01
N ILE A 279 8.76 -12.51 16.35
CA ILE A 279 8.13 -13.61 17.07
C ILE A 279 6.64 -13.69 16.72
N GLY A 280 5.92 -12.57 16.74
CA GLY A 280 4.50 -12.54 16.31
C GLY A 280 4.29 -12.98 14.87
N LEU A 281 5.22 -12.60 13.96
CA LEU A 281 5.17 -12.99 12.55
C LEU A 281 5.34 -14.52 12.37
N LEU A 282 6.18 -15.17 13.14
CA LEU A 282 6.35 -16.62 13.10
C LEU A 282 5.01 -17.32 13.31
N PHE A 283 4.24 -16.92 14.30
CA PHE A 283 2.94 -17.52 14.62
C PHE A 283 1.80 -17.16 13.65
N SER A 284 2.03 -16.20 12.73
CA SER A 284 1.08 -15.95 11.65
C SER A 284 1.05 -17.06 10.60
N PHE A 285 2.15 -17.81 10.46
CA PHE A 285 2.37 -18.80 9.39
C PHE A 285 2.01 -18.29 8.01
N SER A 286 2.27 -17.00 7.75
CA SER A 286 1.96 -16.35 6.48
C SER A 286 3.14 -16.42 5.52
N GLN A 287 3.14 -17.38 4.60
CA GLN A 287 4.20 -17.56 3.60
C GLN A 287 4.43 -16.29 2.78
N SER A 288 3.35 -15.60 2.34
CA SER A 288 3.45 -14.35 1.60
C SER A 288 4.17 -13.24 2.38
N SER A 289 3.95 -13.19 3.70
CA SER A 289 4.61 -12.22 4.58
C SER A 289 6.10 -12.53 4.74
N PHE A 290 6.48 -13.81 4.85
CA PHE A 290 7.91 -14.18 4.89
C PHE A 290 8.64 -13.85 3.60
N VAL A 291 8.03 -14.14 2.43
CA VAL A 291 8.62 -13.78 1.13
C VAL A 291 8.77 -12.26 1.01
N ALA A 292 7.76 -11.50 1.40
CA ALA A 292 7.79 -10.05 1.40
C ALA A 292 8.89 -9.49 2.33
N LEU A 293 9.08 -10.11 3.52
CA LEU A 293 10.15 -9.73 4.45
C LEU A 293 11.53 -9.98 3.84
N VAL A 294 11.76 -11.16 3.25
CA VAL A 294 13.06 -11.51 2.63
C VAL A 294 13.41 -10.50 1.53
N VAL A 295 12.46 -10.18 0.64
CA VAL A 295 12.67 -9.18 -0.40
C VAL A 295 12.95 -7.80 0.20
N GLY A 296 12.19 -7.38 1.21
CA GLY A 296 12.39 -6.10 1.88
C GLY A 296 13.75 -6.00 2.58
N VAL A 297 14.17 -7.05 3.31
CA VAL A 297 15.50 -7.14 3.93
C VAL A 297 16.59 -7.07 2.85
N GLY A 298 16.39 -7.76 1.72
CA GLY A 298 17.31 -7.71 0.58
C GLY A 298 17.51 -6.29 0.03
N ILE A 299 16.42 -5.52 -0.10
CA ILE A 299 16.48 -4.13 -0.55
C ILE A 299 17.21 -3.25 0.47
N VAL A 300 16.93 -3.40 1.77
CA VAL A 300 17.63 -2.65 2.82
C VAL A 300 19.12 -3.00 2.83
N ALA A 301 19.46 -4.27 2.75
CA ALA A 301 20.84 -4.74 2.68
C ALA A 301 21.57 -4.22 1.43
N TRP A 302 20.92 -4.24 0.28
CA TRP A 302 21.46 -3.66 -0.96
C TRP A 302 21.72 -2.15 -0.81
N SER A 303 20.81 -1.42 -0.19
CA SER A 303 20.96 0.03 0.02
C SER A 303 22.13 0.39 0.94
N ALA A 304 22.48 -0.51 1.87
CA ALA A 304 23.57 -0.31 2.84
C ALA A 304 24.94 -0.80 2.35
N TRP A 305 24.96 -1.98 1.70
CA TRP A 305 26.22 -2.69 1.38
C TRP A 305 26.43 -2.92 -0.14
N GLY A 306 25.51 -2.42 -0.97
CA GLY A 306 25.64 -2.44 -2.43
C GLY A 306 25.47 -3.81 -3.08
N ARG A 307 25.96 -3.95 -4.33
CA ARG A 307 25.67 -5.12 -5.20
C ARG A 307 26.20 -6.46 -4.68
N LYS A 308 27.27 -6.45 -3.88
CA LYS A 308 27.83 -7.70 -3.29
C LYS A 308 26.83 -8.44 -2.43
N THR A 309 25.97 -7.69 -1.72
CA THR A 309 24.91 -8.27 -0.88
C THR A 309 23.82 -8.95 -1.71
N LEU A 310 23.47 -8.38 -2.88
CA LEU A 310 22.52 -9.02 -3.78
C LEU A 310 23.03 -10.37 -4.30
N ALA A 311 24.32 -10.46 -4.60
CA ALA A 311 24.95 -11.72 -5.01
C ALA A 311 24.86 -12.77 -3.89
N LEU A 312 25.19 -12.40 -2.65
CA LEU A 312 25.07 -13.29 -1.49
C LEU A 312 23.62 -13.75 -1.27
N LEU A 313 22.67 -12.83 -1.29
CA LEU A 313 21.25 -13.15 -1.13
C LEU A 313 20.73 -14.02 -2.29
N GLY A 314 21.20 -13.79 -3.52
CA GLY A 314 20.92 -14.63 -4.69
C GLY A 314 21.44 -16.06 -4.52
N VAL A 315 22.64 -16.22 -4.00
CA VAL A 315 23.22 -17.54 -3.68
C VAL A 315 22.40 -18.25 -2.59
N ILE A 316 22.05 -17.54 -1.50
CA ILE A 316 21.22 -18.08 -0.43
C ILE A 316 19.85 -18.52 -0.97
N ALA A 317 19.19 -17.65 -1.76
CA ALA A 317 17.91 -17.97 -2.37
C ALA A 317 17.99 -19.18 -3.31
N LEU A 318 19.07 -19.28 -4.09
CA LEU A 318 19.31 -20.43 -4.96
C LEU A 318 19.50 -21.72 -4.16
N VAL A 319 20.30 -21.68 -3.09
CA VAL A 319 20.52 -22.85 -2.21
C VAL A 319 19.20 -23.29 -1.57
N VAL A 320 18.39 -22.34 -1.06
CA VAL A 320 17.07 -22.65 -0.47
C VAL A 320 16.12 -23.23 -1.52
N LEU A 321 16.12 -22.68 -2.75
CA LEU A 321 15.30 -23.19 -3.84
C LEU A 321 15.71 -24.60 -4.22
N VAL A 322 17.02 -24.87 -4.39
CA VAL A 322 17.55 -26.22 -4.71
C VAL A 322 17.21 -27.20 -3.59
N ALA A 323 17.39 -26.80 -2.34
CA ALA A 323 17.01 -27.64 -1.18
C ALA A 323 15.50 -27.95 -1.17
N ALA A 324 14.66 -26.94 -1.41
CA ALA A 324 13.21 -27.11 -1.49
C ALA A 324 12.81 -28.07 -2.63
N LEU A 325 13.40 -27.90 -3.82
CA LEU A 325 13.15 -28.78 -4.97
C LEU A 325 13.70 -30.20 -4.76
N ALA A 326 14.69 -30.38 -3.90
CA ALA A 326 15.23 -31.70 -3.53
C ALA A 326 14.33 -32.47 -2.56
N MET A 327 13.44 -31.79 -1.83
CA MET A 327 12.53 -32.43 -0.89
C MET A 327 11.53 -33.34 -1.58
N PRO A 328 11.38 -34.62 -1.15
CA PRO A 328 10.42 -35.58 -1.72
C PRO A 328 8.98 -35.04 -1.70
N SER A 329 8.60 -34.31 -0.63
CA SER A 329 7.29 -33.70 -0.49
C SER A 329 6.95 -32.68 -1.58
N VAL A 330 7.95 -32.02 -2.18
CA VAL A 330 7.76 -31.08 -3.30
C VAL A 330 7.71 -31.81 -4.63
N ARG A 331 8.49 -32.87 -4.80
CA ARG A 331 8.59 -33.65 -6.05
C ARG A 331 7.34 -34.47 -6.37
N HIS A 332 6.63 -34.92 -5.33
CA HIS A 332 5.47 -35.82 -5.50
C HIS A 332 4.11 -35.11 -5.48
N HIS A 333 4.06 -33.79 -5.29
CA HIS A 333 2.82 -33.03 -5.31
C HIS A 333 2.66 -32.24 -6.61
N SER A 334 1.43 -32.21 -7.15
CA SER A 334 1.13 -31.32 -8.30
C SER A 334 1.29 -29.84 -7.87
N LEU A 335 1.67 -28.98 -8.81
CA LEU A 335 1.77 -27.52 -8.57
C LEU A 335 0.50 -26.96 -7.95
N ASN A 336 -0.66 -27.48 -8.29
CA ASN A 336 -1.93 -27.06 -7.73
C ASN A 336 -2.07 -27.46 -6.25
N SER A 337 -1.65 -28.67 -5.88
CA SER A 337 -1.64 -29.15 -4.49
C SER A 337 -0.62 -28.37 -3.66
N ALA A 338 0.60 -28.22 -4.17
CA ALA A 338 1.68 -27.50 -3.50
C ALA A 338 1.33 -26.02 -3.26
N SER A 339 0.55 -25.40 -4.16
CA SER A 339 0.10 -24.00 -4.03
C SER A 339 -1.23 -23.82 -3.27
N GLY A 340 -1.79 -24.92 -2.71
CA GLY A 340 -3.10 -24.88 -2.06
C GLY A 340 -4.25 -24.44 -2.99
N GLY A 341 -4.17 -24.79 -4.27
CA GLY A 341 -5.18 -24.49 -5.29
C GLY A 341 -4.99 -23.14 -6.01
N ARG A 342 -4.00 -22.33 -5.60
CA ARG A 342 -3.75 -20.99 -6.19
C ARG A 342 -3.33 -21.06 -7.65
N PHE A 343 -2.55 -22.07 -8.05
CA PHE A 343 -2.13 -22.24 -9.44
C PHE A 343 -3.33 -22.31 -10.40
N LYS A 344 -4.38 -23.06 -10.01
CA LYS A 344 -5.63 -23.14 -10.79
C LYS A 344 -6.34 -21.78 -10.89
N LEU A 345 -6.34 -21.00 -9.80
CA LEU A 345 -6.95 -19.66 -9.78
C LEU A 345 -6.20 -18.69 -10.71
N VAL A 346 -4.87 -18.65 -10.64
CA VAL A 346 -4.03 -17.82 -11.51
C VAL A 346 -4.20 -18.23 -12.98
N LYS A 347 -4.14 -19.55 -13.30
CA LYS A 347 -4.33 -20.05 -14.68
C LYS A 347 -5.68 -19.63 -15.26
N ASN A 348 -6.76 -19.77 -14.50
CA ASN A 348 -8.08 -19.34 -14.96
C ASN A 348 -8.22 -17.82 -15.01
N GLY A 349 -7.56 -17.08 -14.11
CA GLY A 349 -7.51 -15.61 -14.16
C GLY A 349 -6.85 -15.11 -15.44
N LEU A 350 -5.70 -15.67 -15.82
CA LEU A 350 -5.03 -15.37 -17.09
C LEU A 350 -5.90 -15.72 -18.29
N ALA A 351 -6.63 -16.84 -18.25
CA ALA A 351 -7.53 -17.22 -19.30
C ALA A 351 -8.74 -16.27 -19.40
N ILE A 352 -9.27 -15.76 -18.28
CA ILE A 352 -10.33 -14.72 -18.28
C ILE A 352 -9.77 -13.43 -18.93
N ALA A 353 -8.58 -12.99 -18.55
CA ALA A 353 -7.91 -11.83 -19.15
C ALA A 353 -7.72 -12.00 -20.67
N ALA A 354 -7.30 -13.20 -21.13
CA ALA A 354 -7.13 -13.50 -22.54
C ALA A 354 -8.46 -13.49 -23.34
N HIS A 355 -9.58 -13.84 -22.73
CA HIS A 355 -10.91 -13.77 -23.37
C HIS A 355 -11.49 -12.35 -23.38
N HIS A 356 -11.06 -11.46 -22.48
CA HIS A 356 -11.49 -10.08 -22.38
C HIS A 356 -10.28 -9.13 -22.34
N PRO A 357 -9.43 -9.09 -23.39
CA PRO A 357 -8.08 -8.56 -23.31
C PRO A 357 -8.01 -7.05 -23.09
N VAL A 358 -8.95 -6.26 -23.62
CA VAL A 358 -8.90 -4.80 -23.57
C VAL A 358 -9.56 -4.25 -22.31
N GLN A 359 -10.81 -4.61 -22.06
CA GLN A 359 -11.66 -4.00 -21.01
C GLN A 359 -11.82 -4.85 -19.76
N GLY A 360 -11.43 -6.14 -19.82
CA GLY A 360 -11.70 -7.08 -18.73
C GLY A 360 -13.19 -7.40 -18.56
N VAL A 361 -13.52 -8.09 -17.48
CA VAL A 361 -14.91 -8.44 -17.11
C VAL A 361 -15.58 -7.38 -16.23
N GLY A 362 -14.91 -6.27 -16.00
CA GLY A 362 -15.32 -5.21 -15.09
C GLY A 362 -14.92 -5.47 -13.63
N ILE A 363 -14.65 -4.41 -12.89
CA ILE A 363 -14.21 -4.46 -11.48
C ILE A 363 -15.18 -5.31 -10.64
N GLY A 364 -14.64 -6.18 -9.76
CA GLY A 364 -15.42 -7.13 -8.95
C GLY A 364 -16.00 -8.31 -9.73
N GLY A 365 -15.77 -8.37 -11.06
CA GLY A 365 -16.36 -9.39 -11.95
C GLY A 365 -15.66 -10.74 -11.91
N PHE A 366 -14.44 -10.82 -11.37
CA PHE A 366 -13.61 -12.02 -11.40
C PHE A 366 -14.34 -13.28 -10.93
N LYS A 367 -15.02 -13.22 -9.79
CA LYS A 367 -15.71 -14.38 -9.21
C LYS A 367 -16.78 -14.97 -10.11
N LYS A 368 -17.60 -14.13 -10.73
CA LYS A 368 -18.65 -14.58 -11.67
C LYS A 368 -18.05 -15.15 -12.94
N ALA A 369 -17.05 -14.49 -13.52
CA ALA A 369 -16.34 -14.97 -14.69
C ALA A 369 -15.63 -16.31 -14.43
N TYR A 370 -15.01 -16.47 -13.26
CA TYR A 370 -14.39 -17.72 -12.85
C TYR A 370 -15.42 -18.86 -12.70
N ALA A 371 -16.56 -18.61 -12.04
CA ALA A 371 -17.62 -19.59 -11.87
C ALA A 371 -18.22 -20.01 -13.22
N ALA A 372 -18.49 -19.07 -14.12
CA ALA A 372 -18.98 -19.36 -15.46
C ALA A 372 -18.00 -20.24 -16.26
N ARG A 373 -16.70 -19.95 -16.17
CA ARG A 373 -15.65 -20.70 -16.87
C ARG A 373 -15.44 -22.12 -16.33
N THR A 374 -15.54 -22.31 -15.02
CA THR A 374 -15.20 -23.58 -14.35
C THR A 374 -16.43 -24.45 -14.06
N GLY A 375 -17.64 -23.97 -14.36
CA GLY A 375 -18.89 -24.69 -14.06
C GLY A 375 -19.19 -24.83 -12.58
N LEU A 376 -18.51 -24.08 -11.70
CA LEU A 376 -18.69 -24.16 -10.25
C LEU A 376 -20.08 -23.63 -9.85
N LYS A 377 -20.90 -24.54 -9.33
CA LYS A 377 -22.21 -24.24 -8.71
C LYS A 377 -21.95 -24.13 -7.21
N GLY A 378 -21.85 -22.90 -6.67
CA GLY A 378 -21.76 -22.73 -5.23
C GLY A 378 -20.87 -21.59 -4.75
N LYS A 379 -20.86 -21.37 -3.44
CA LYS A 379 -20.05 -20.36 -2.74
C LYS A 379 -18.66 -20.94 -2.45
N GLU A 380 -17.76 -20.97 -3.44
CA GLU A 380 -16.36 -21.22 -3.13
C GLU A 380 -15.68 -19.91 -2.66
N PRO A 381 -15.32 -19.76 -1.37
CA PRO A 381 -14.71 -18.53 -0.86
C PRO A 381 -13.35 -18.22 -1.52
N LYS A 382 -12.63 -19.28 -1.96
CA LYS A 382 -11.31 -19.15 -2.60
C LYS A 382 -11.37 -18.55 -4.02
N ALA A 383 -12.53 -18.58 -4.70
CA ALA A 383 -12.67 -18.12 -6.07
C ALA A 383 -13.02 -16.61 -6.18
N ALA A 384 -13.00 -15.87 -5.09
CA ALA A 384 -13.33 -14.43 -5.10
C ALA A 384 -12.32 -13.59 -5.91
N ALA A 385 -11.06 -14.03 -5.96
CA ALA A 385 -9.99 -13.42 -6.73
C ALA A 385 -8.95 -14.48 -7.12
N SER A 386 -8.00 -14.13 -8.02
CA SER A 386 -6.91 -15.04 -8.43
C SER A 386 -5.89 -15.30 -7.32
N HIS A 387 -5.93 -14.59 -6.19
CA HIS A 387 -4.90 -14.46 -5.18
C HIS A 387 -3.59 -13.81 -5.67
N ASP A 388 -3.60 -13.25 -6.87
CA ASP A 388 -2.52 -12.46 -7.48
C ASP A 388 -3.11 -11.14 -7.98
N THR A 389 -2.64 -10.01 -7.47
CA THR A 389 -3.23 -8.70 -7.79
C THR A 389 -3.07 -8.34 -9.28
N PRO A 390 -1.90 -8.42 -9.91
CA PRO A 390 -1.76 -8.22 -11.36
C PRO A 390 -2.71 -9.05 -12.21
N VAL A 391 -2.87 -10.33 -11.90
CA VAL A 391 -3.77 -11.24 -12.63
C VAL A 391 -5.23 -10.86 -12.43
N THR A 392 -5.62 -10.50 -11.21
CA THR A 392 -7.00 -10.02 -10.94
C THR A 392 -7.28 -8.73 -11.69
N VAL A 393 -6.34 -7.75 -11.64
CA VAL A 393 -6.47 -6.48 -12.38
C VAL A 393 -6.57 -6.75 -13.90
N ALA A 394 -5.71 -7.62 -14.45
CA ALA A 394 -5.78 -7.97 -15.86
C ALA A 394 -7.12 -8.61 -16.25
N ALA A 395 -7.66 -9.50 -15.42
CA ALA A 395 -8.94 -10.15 -15.67
C ALA A 395 -10.11 -9.17 -15.56
N GLU A 396 -10.11 -8.26 -14.59
CA GLU A 396 -11.21 -7.34 -14.33
C GLU A 396 -11.18 -6.06 -15.17
N THR A 397 -9.98 -5.51 -15.42
CA THR A 397 -9.83 -4.20 -16.06
C THR A 397 -9.07 -4.27 -17.39
N GLY A 398 -8.72 -5.49 -17.84
CA GLY A 398 -8.01 -5.73 -19.09
C GLY A 398 -6.58 -5.23 -19.08
N ILE A 399 -5.96 -5.24 -20.28
CA ILE A 399 -4.58 -4.77 -20.47
C ILE A 399 -4.41 -3.28 -20.19
N VAL A 400 -5.47 -2.49 -20.37
CA VAL A 400 -5.45 -1.05 -20.08
C VAL A 400 -5.24 -0.83 -18.57
N GLY A 401 -6.04 -1.50 -17.73
CA GLY A 401 -5.87 -1.41 -16.28
C GLY A 401 -4.53 -1.96 -15.78
N LEU A 402 -4.08 -3.08 -16.37
CA LEU A 402 -2.77 -3.65 -16.06
C LEU A 402 -1.61 -2.70 -16.43
N ALA A 403 -1.67 -2.07 -17.60
CA ALA A 403 -0.67 -1.10 -18.04
C ALA A 403 -0.65 0.15 -17.15
N LEU A 404 -1.82 0.66 -16.74
CA LEU A 404 -1.93 1.78 -15.81
C LEU A 404 -1.40 1.41 -14.42
N LEU A 405 -1.67 0.20 -13.93
CA LEU A 405 -1.09 -0.33 -12.69
C LEU A 405 0.43 -0.42 -12.78
N ALA A 406 0.96 -0.99 -13.86
CA ALA A 406 2.40 -1.08 -14.08
C ALA A 406 3.05 0.30 -14.12
N TRP A 407 2.46 1.25 -14.83
CA TRP A 407 2.94 2.64 -14.86
C TRP A 407 2.94 3.28 -13.47
N LEU A 408 1.84 3.12 -12.71
CA LEU A 408 1.74 3.63 -11.34
C LEU A 408 2.82 3.05 -10.43
N LEU A 409 3.00 1.72 -10.43
CA LEU A 409 3.99 1.05 -9.59
C LEU A 409 5.42 1.42 -9.99
N ILE A 410 5.75 1.43 -11.28
CA ILE A 410 7.07 1.85 -11.76
C ILE A 410 7.36 3.29 -11.35
N ALA A 411 6.42 4.21 -11.57
CA ALA A 411 6.59 5.60 -11.19
C ALA A 411 6.78 5.75 -9.66
N ALA A 412 6.01 5.01 -8.85
CA ALA A 412 6.12 5.03 -7.40
C ALA A 412 7.46 4.46 -6.91
N PHE A 413 7.93 3.36 -7.50
CA PHE A 413 9.25 2.79 -7.19
C PHE A 413 10.37 3.75 -7.58
N LEU A 414 10.35 4.28 -8.79
CA LEU A 414 11.36 5.24 -9.24
C LEU A 414 11.39 6.47 -8.32
N LEU A 415 10.23 6.95 -7.89
CA LEU A 415 10.13 8.09 -6.98
C LEU A 415 10.70 7.77 -5.60
N ALA A 416 10.31 6.63 -5.00
CA ALA A 416 10.71 6.21 -3.67
C ALA A 416 12.22 5.87 -3.57
N PHE A 417 12.82 5.30 -4.65
CA PHE A 417 14.24 4.93 -4.64
C PHE A 417 15.17 5.99 -5.23
N ARG A 418 14.65 7.10 -5.76
CA ARG A 418 15.45 8.17 -6.42
C ARG A 418 16.46 8.85 -5.50
N GLY A 419 16.31 8.75 -4.21
CA GLY A 419 17.06 9.51 -3.25
C GLY A 419 17.49 8.80 -2.00
N VAL A 420 17.75 7.51 -2.09
CA VAL A 420 18.29 6.74 -0.96
C VAL A 420 19.60 7.40 -0.49
N SER A 421 19.59 7.92 0.71
CA SER A 421 20.71 8.59 1.36
C SER A 421 20.59 8.51 2.88
N ALA A 422 21.67 8.83 3.60
CA ALA A 422 21.66 8.88 5.05
C ALA A 422 20.87 10.08 5.63
N SER A 423 20.41 11.01 4.78
CA SER A 423 19.57 12.13 5.20
C SER A 423 18.23 11.68 5.74
N PHE A 424 17.52 12.53 6.47
CA PHE A 424 16.21 12.18 7.02
C PHE A 424 15.20 11.89 5.92
N ALA A 425 15.11 12.72 4.88
CA ALA A 425 14.21 12.50 3.76
C ALA A 425 14.60 11.25 2.95
N GLY A 426 15.91 10.96 2.80
CA GLY A 426 16.39 9.75 2.16
C GLY A 426 16.01 8.46 2.89
N ARG A 427 16.08 8.44 4.23
CA ARG A 427 15.60 7.30 5.02
C ARG A 427 14.10 7.10 4.92
N VAL A 428 13.30 8.18 4.99
CA VAL A 428 11.85 8.09 4.80
C VAL A 428 11.51 7.57 3.41
N SER A 429 12.18 8.08 2.37
CA SER A 429 12.02 7.61 0.98
C SER A 429 12.31 6.12 0.86
N LEU A 430 13.40 5.64 1.45
CA LEU A 430 13.75 4.21 1.47
C LEU A 430 12.70 3.38 2.22
N ILE A 431 12.20 3.83 3.37
CA ILE A 431 11.12 3.15 4.10
C ILE A 431 9.89 2.99 3.19
N LEU A 432 9.46 4.07 2.53
CA LEU A 432 8.30 4.02 1.64
C LEU A 432 8.51 3.07 0.46
N GLY A 433 9.71 3.07 -0.14
CA GLY A 433 10.07 2.16 -1.23
C GLY A 433 10.08 0.69 -0.81
N VAL A 434 10.68 0.40 0.35
CA VAL A 434 10.74 -0.98 0.90
C VAL A 434 9.35 -1.47 1.31
N VAL A 435 8.52 -0.61 1.90
CA VAL A 435 7.12 -0.91 2.24
C VAL A 435 6.31 -1.20 0.98
N LEU A 436 6.44 -0.38 -0.06
CA LEU A 436 5.77 -0.61 -1.34
C LEU A 436 6.19 -1.94 -1.96
N ALA A 437 7.49 -2.26 -1.95
CA ALA A 437 8.02 -3.52 -2.44
C ALA A 437 7.45 -4.72 -1.66
N ALA A 438 7.44 -4.64 -0.33
CA ALA A 438 6.93 -5.71 0.52
C ALA A 438 5.42 -5.94 0.30
N ILE A 439 4.61 -4.87 0.25
CA ILE A 439 3.17 -4.98 -0.02
C ILE A 439 2.94 -5.51 -1.45
N GLY A 440 3.72 -5.05 -2.44
CA GLY A 440 3.66 -5.52 -3.82
C GLY A 440 3.94 -7.02 -3.93
N VAL A 441 5.04 -7.49 -3.35
CA VAL A 441 5.40 -8.92 -3.31
C VAL A 441 4.35 -9.76 -2.57
N HIS A 442 3.89 -9.29 -1.41
CA HIS A 442 2.82 -9.95 -0.66
C HIS A 442 1.55 -10.12 -1.53
N SER A 443 1.26 -9.13 -2.36
CA SER A 443 0.06 -9.08 -3.21
C SER A 443 0.11 -10.01 -4.44
N LEU A 444 1.27 -10.59 -4.73
CA LEU A 444 1.40 -11.69 -5.69
C LEU A 444 0.86 -13.03 -5.14
N PHE A 445 0.65 -13.10 -3.82
CA PHE A 445 0.16 -14.31 -3.13
C PHE A 445 -1.15 -14.08 -2.39
N TYR A 446 -1.57 -12.83 -2.23
CA TYR A 446 -2.76 -12.42 -1.50
C TYR A 446 -3.35 -11.15 -2.10
N ASN A 447 -4.46 -11.30 -2.86
CA ASN A 447 -5.08 -10.18 -3.59
C ASN A 447 -5.75 -9.18 -2.64
N ALA A 448 -4.97 -8.27 -2.07
CA ALA A 448 -5.46 -7.20 -1.21
C ALA A 448 -4.57 -5.94 -1.28
N PHE A 449 -3.95 -5.68 -2.44
CA PHE A 449 -3.11 -4.50 -2.62
C PHE A 449 -3.91 -3.20 -2.46
N PHE A 450 -5.02 -3.10 -3.16
CA PHE A 450 -5.86 -1.89 -3.15
C PHE A 450 -6.81 -1.82 -1.93
N GLU A 451 -7.02 -2.94 -1.23
CA GLU A 451 -7.73 -2.96 0.04
C GLU A 451 -6.86 -2.51 1.23
N ASP A 452 -5.57 -2.29 1.01
CA ASP A 452 -4.62 -1.89 2.04
C ASP A 452 -4.39 -0.38 2.03
N PRO A 453 -4.85 0.36 3.05
CA PRO A 453 -4.62 1.79 3.13
C PRO A 453 -3.15 2.17 3.24
N MET A 454 -2.25 1.24 3.67
CA MET A 454 -0.81 1.50 3.70
C MET A 454 -0.21 1.62 2.30
N ALA A 455 -0.68 0.83 1.32
CA ALA A 455 -0.25 0.98 -0.08
C ALA A 455 -0.61 2.38 -0.61
N TRP A 456 -1.83 2.83 -0.35
CA TRP A 456 -2.27 4.18 -0.72
C TRP A 456 -1.52 5.27 0.05
N GLY A 457 -1.18 5.01 1.31
CA GLY A 457 -0.33 5.88 2.12
C GLY A 457 1.03 6.13 1.47
N VAL A 458 1.64 5.09 0.89
CA VAL A 458 2.90 5.24 0.15
C VAL A 458 2.72 6.13 -1.08
N PHE A 459 1.64 5.99 -1.85
CA PHE A 459 1.38 6.86 -3.00
C PHE A 459 1.22 8.34 -2.60
N GLY A 460 0.67 8.61 -1.41
CA GLY A 460 0.57 9.97 -0.88
C GLY A 460 1.89 10.52 -0.33
N LEU A 461 2.64 9.72 0.41
CA LEU A 461 3.83 10.18 1.13
C LEU A 461 5.10 10.19 0.27
N ALA A 462 5.21 9.35 -0.78
CA ALA A 462 6.40 9.30 -1.62
C ALA A 462 6.65 10.61 -2.39
N PRO A 463 5.64 11.30 -2.98
CA PRO A 463 5.83 12.62 -3.56
C PRO A 463 6.30 13.66 -2.54
N LEU A 464 5.73 13.62 -1.33
CA LEU A 464 6.11 14.51 -0.24
C LEU A 464 7.57 14.33 0.17
N ALA A 465 8.02 13.06 0.31
CA ALA A 465 9.40 12.72 0.62
C ALA A 465 10.36 13.17 -0.51
N ALA A 466 9.97 13.00 -1.78
CA ALA A 466 10.77 13.40 -2.92
C ALA A 466 11.00 14.92 -2.99
N VAL A 467 9.96 15.72 -2.68
CA VAL A 467 10.08 17.19 -2.60
C VAL A 467 11.01 17.60 -1.45
N ALA A 468 10.87 16.95 -0.28
CA ALA A 468 11.73 17.22 0.86
C ALA A 468 13.21 16.91 0.56
N LEU A 469 13.46 15.77 -0.07
CA LEU A 469 14.80 15.34 -0.48
C LEU A 469 15.43 16.33 -1.48
N ALA A 470 14.65 16.84 -2.44
CA ALA A 470 15.14 17.85 -3.37
C ALA A 470 15.56 19.14 -2.65
N ARG A 471 14.82 19.55 -1.62
CA ARG A 471 15.16 20.73 -0.79
C ARG A 471 16.42 20.49 0.05
N GLU A 472 16.59 19.32 0.67
CA GLU A 472 17.79 18.97 1.44
C GLU A 472 19.04 19.05 0.56
N ARG A 473 18.99 18.56 -0.69
CA ARG A 473 20.14 18.62 -1.65
C ARG A 473 20.53 20.04 -2.07
N VAL A 474 19.56 20.94 -2.18
CA VAL A 474 19.83 22.35 -2.53
C VAL A 474 20.46 23.10 -1.35
N SER A 475 20.13 22.73 -0.13
CA SER A 475 20.66 23.35 1.09
C SER A 475 22.05 22.83 1.50
N GLU A 476 22.55 21.74 0.91
CA GLU A 476 23.91 21.28 1.14
C GLU A 476 24.91 22.24 0.45
N PRO A 477 25.91 22.79 1.19
CA PRO A 477 26.94 23.64 0.60
C PRO A 477 27.62 22.86 -0.53
N ARG A 478 27.65 23.40 -1.75
CA ARG A 478 28.46 22.83 -2.80
C ARG A 478 29.89 22.71 -2.28
N PRO A 479 30.57 21.55 -2.46
CA PRO A 479 31.98 21.45 -2.15
C PRO A 479 32.69 22.64 -2.82
N ARG A 480 33.35 23.49 -2.04
CA ARG A 480 34.19 24.53 -2.62
C ARG A 480 35.11 23.84 -3.61
N ALA A 481 35.05 24.23 -4.88
CA ALA A 481 36.03 23.81 -5.86
C ALA A 481 37.37 23.98 -5.20
N ALA A 482 38.15 22.90 -5.10
CA ALA A 482 39.50 22.97 -4.52
C ALA A 482 40.22 24.13 -5.19
N ALA A 483 40.63 25.11 -4.37
CA ALA A 483 41.41 26.21 -4.90
C ALA A 483 42.57 25.60 -5.71
N PRO A 484 42.87 26.08 -6.92
CA PRO A 484 43.99 25.55 -7.70
C PRO A 484 45.20 25.59 -6.80
N GLN A 485 45.86 24.44 -6.60
CA GLN A 485 47.10 24.37 -5.85
C GLN A 485 48.06 25.39 -6.50
N PRO A 486 48.71 26.28 -5.73
CA PRO A 486 49.69 27.19 -6.28
C PRO A 486 50.75 26.34 -6.99
N ALA A 487 51.01 26.66 -8.25
CA ALA A 487 52.01 26.00 -9.05
C ALA A 487 53.33 25.98 -8.23
N VAL A 488 53.80 24.80 -7.89
CA VAL A 488 55.12 24.64 -7.26
C VAL A 488 56.14 25.23 -8.23
N ALA A 489 56.68 26.43 -7.87
CA ALA A 489 57.72 27.07 -8.65
C ALA A 489 58.90 26.08 -8.78
N ALA A 490 59.22 25.70 -10.02
CA ALA A 490 60.35 24.86 -10.32
C ALA A 490 61.63 25.53 -9.76
N ALA A 491 62.32 24.87 -8.84
CA ALA A 491 63.58 25.30 -8.32
C ALA A 491 64.60 25.42 -9.48
N PRO A 492 65.43 26.52 -9.52
CA PRO A 492 66.40 26.68 -10.58
C PRO A 492 67.44 25.54 -10.48
N GLN A 493 67.70 24.85 -11.57
CA GLN A 493 68.78 23.88 -11.71
C GLN A 493 70.12 24.60 -11.55
N ALA A 494 70.83 24.34 -10.46
CA ALA A 494 72.19 24.79 -10.26
C ALA A 494 73.09 24.20 -11.36
N GLY A 495 73.72 25.06 -12.16
CA GLY A 495 74.60 24.72 -13.24
C GLY A 495 75.83 23.96 -12.68
N ARG A 496 76.11 22.77 -13.22
CA ARG A 496 77.38 22.09 -13.09
C ARG A 496 78.35 22.81 -13.99
N SER A 497 79.26 23.60 -13.38
CA SER A 497 80.47 24.08 -14.04
C SER A 497 81.47 22.91 -14.19
N ARG A 498 81.78 22.57 -15.44
CA ARG A 498 83.02 21.80 -15.76
C ARG A 498 84.21 22.65 -15.41
N ALA A 499 85.11 22.18 -14.55
CA ALA A 499 86.48 22.60 -14.50
C ALA A 499 87.35 21.49 -15.10
N GLU A 500 87.91 21.75 -16.27
CA GLU A 500 89.05 21.03 -16.86
C GLU A 500 90.32 21.48 -16.21
N ALA A 501 91.30 20.61 -16.31
CA ALA A 501 92.76 20.84 -16.37
C ALA A 501 93.58 20.58 -15.12
N GLY A 502 94.50 19.71 -15.30
CA GLY A 502 95.76 19.58 -14.58
C GLY A 502 96.19 18.18 -14.30
#